data_0f74eb88bcd3e5f031cfede83c09580a
#
_entry.id   0f74eb88bcd3e5f031cfede83c09580a
#
_cell.length_a   1.000
_cell.length_b   1.000
_cell.length_c   1.000
_cell.angle_alpha   90.00
_cell.angle_beta   90.00
_cell.angle_gamma   90.00
#
_symmetry.space_group_name_H-M   'P 1'
#
loop_
_entity.id
_entity.type
_entity.pdbx_description
1 polymer ?
#
loop_
_entity_poly.entity_id
_entity_poly.type
_entity_poly.pdbx_seq_one_letter_code
_entity_poly.pdbx_strand_id
1 'polypeptide(L)' 'MDLDPERVRALNQHVRLLADRLPGATDPNHLYGFSCECGCGNIVAISAAEFDRQGGAWAEGHRPASEMAS' A
#
# COMPACT_ATOMS: atom_id res chain seq x y z
N MET A 1 13.90 -10.87 8.01
CA MET A 1 14.72 -10.26 6.96
C MET A 1 13.98 -9.05 6.44
N ASP A 2 14.64 -7.90 6.47
CA ASP A 2 14.00 -6.66 6.02
C ASP A 2 13.95 -6.61 4.50
N LEU A 3 12.83 -6.15 3.99
CA LEU A 3 12.65 -5.92 2.56
C LEU A 3 13.15 -4.52 2.21
N ASP A 4 13.67 -4.39 0.99
CA ASP A 4 14.07 -3.09 0.47
C ASP A 4 12.81 -2.21 0.29
N PRO A 5 12.70 -1.07 0.99
CA PRO A 5 11.51 -0.22 0.88
C PRO A 5 11.20 0.24 -0.54
N GLU A 6 12.23 0.49 -1.36
CA GLU A 6 12.00 0.90 -2.75
C GLU A 6 11.35 -0.21 -3.57
N ARG A 7 11.78 -1.46 -3.35
CA ARG A 7 11.17 -2.61 -4.02
C ARG A 7 9.75 -2.84 -3.56
N VAL A 8 9.51 -2.70 -2.27
CA VAL A 8 8.16 -2.85 -1.71
C VAL A 8 7.24 -1.80 -2.31
N ARG A 9 7.71 -0.55 -2.40
CA ARG A 9 6.93 0.54 -2.98
C ARG A 9 6.61 0.27 -4.45
N ALA A 10 7.59 -0.19 -5.22
CA ALA A 10 7.38 -0.53 -6.62
C ALA A 10 6.37 -1.66 -6.77
N LEU A 11 6.44 -2.67 -5.91
CA LEU A 11 5.48 -3.77 -5.91
C LEU A 11 4.08 -3.27 -5.60
N ASN A 12 3.93 -2.40 -4.59
CA ASN A 12 2.64 -1.84 -4.23
C ASN A 12 2.04 -1.01 -5.36
N GLN A 13 2.86 -0.22 -6.06
CA GLN A 13 2.40 0.54 -7.21
C GLN A 13 1.92 -0.37 -8.33
N HIS A 14 2.61 -1.50 -8.53
CA HIS A 14 2.17 -2.48 -9.50
C HIS A 14 0.81 -3.08 -9.12
N VAL A 15 0.64 -3.43 -7.86
CA VAL A 15 -0.65 -3.93 -7.35
C VAL A 15 -1.74 -2.87 -7.56
N ARG A 16 -1.43 -1.61 -7.29
CA ARG A 16 -2.38 -0.51 -7.48
C ARG A 16 -2.83 -0.39 -8.94
N LEU A 17 -1.89 -0.51 -9.86
CA LEU A 17 -2.23 -0.47 -11.29
C LEU A 17 -3.06 -1.66 -11.72
N LEU A 18 -2.75 -2.86 -11.19
CA LEU A 18 -3.53 -4.06 -11.46
C LEU A 18 -4.95 -3.95 -10.89
N ALA A 19 -5.12 -3.24 -9.78
CA ALA A 19 -6.42 -3.08 -9.15
C ALA A 19 -7.46 -2.50 -10.11
N ASP A 20 -7.05 -1.61 -11.00
CA ASP A 20 -7.95 -1.01 -11.99
C ASP A 20 -8.45 -2.00 -13.03
N ARG A 21 -7.78 -3.15 -13.14
CA ARG A 21 -8.13 -4.20 -14.12
C ARG A 21 -8.76 -5.42 -13.50
N LEU A 22 -8.82 -5.48 -12.17
CA LEU A 22 -9.39 -6.62 -11.45
C LEU A 22 -10.91 -6.49 -11.33
N PRO A 23 -11.64 -7.61 -11.13
CA PRO A 23 -13.10 -7.57 -11.01
C PRO A 23 -13.63 -6.66 -9.90
N GLY A 24 -12.83 -6.39 -8.86
CA GLY A 24 -13.21 -5.51 -7.77
C GLY A 24 -13.00 -4.02 -8.03
N ALA A 25 -12.54 -3.64 -9.23
CA ALA A 25 -12.16 -2.25 -9.51
C ALA A 25 -13.29 -1.25 -9.39
N THR A 26 -14.54 -1.69 -9.58
CA THR A 26 -15.71 -0.82 -9.48
C THR A 26 -16.24 -0.68 -8.06
N ASP A 27 -15.72 -1.46 -7.11
CA ASP A 27 -16.12 -1.41 -5.71
C ASP A 27 -15.12 -0.56 -4.93
N PRO A 28 -15.51 0.66 -4.47
CA PRO A 28 -14.59 1.53 -3.75
C PRO A 28 -14.17 0.98 -2.38
N ASN A 29 -14.90 -0.01 -1.87
CA ASN A 29 -14.60 -0.62 -0.57
C ASN A 29 -13.82 -1.93 -0.70
N HIS A 30 -13.50 -2.35 -1.93
CA HIS A 30 -12.74 -3.58 -2.12
C HIS A 30 -11.32 -3.41 -1.58
N LEU A 31 -10.89 -4.35 -0.73
CA LEU A 31 -9.57 -4.30 -0.11
C LEU A 31 -8.56 -5.13 -0.90
N TYR A 32 -7.38 -4.57 -1.08
CA TYR A 32 -6.27 -5.26 -1.73
C TYR A 32 -5.15 -5.46 -0.72
N GLY A 33 -4.35 -6.51 -0.90
CA GLY A 33 -3.19 -6.75 -0.04
C GLY A 33 -1.96 -6.02 -0.56
N PHE A 34 -1.55 -4.98 0.16
CA PHE A 34 -0.30 -4.29 -0.11
C PHE A 34 0.73 -4.69 0.93
N SER A 35 2.01 -4.57 0.60
CA SER A 35 3.07 -4.80 1.58
C SER A 35 3.35 -3.51 2.34
N CYS A 36 3.61 -3.63 3.64
CA CYS A 36 3.99 -2.46 4.45
C CYS A 36 5.28 -1.85 3.89
N GLU A 37 5.25 -0.57 3.54
CA GLU A 37 6.36 0.08 2.85
C GLU A 37 7.55 0.39 3.74
N CYS A 38 7.45 0.11 5.03
CA CYS A 38 8.62 0.19 5.92
C CYS A 38 9.58 -0.99 5.72
N GLY A 39 9.15 -2.05 5.03
CA GLY A 39 9.98 -3.22 4.78
C GLY A 39 9.87 -4.31 5.84
N CYS A 40 8.88 -4.23 6.73
CA CYS A 40 8.74 -5.18 7.82
C CYS A 40 8.12 -6.53 7.40
N GLY A 41 7.57 -6.62 6.18
CA GLY A 41 6.98 -7.84 5.68
C GLY A 41 5.49 -8.02 6.01
N ASN A 42 4.88 -7.10 6.73
CA ASN A 42 3.45 -7.17 7.02
C ASN A 42 2.61 -6.85 5.80
N ILE A 43 1.44 -7.44 5.71
CA ILE A 43 0.47 -7.16 4.64
C ILE A 43 -0.57 -6.19 5.18
N VAL A 44 -0.87 -5.17 4.39
CA VAL A 44 -1.84 -4.13 4.72
C VAL A 44 -3.03 -4.26 3.77
N ALA A 45 -4.20 -4.53 4.32
CA ALA A 45 -5.44 -4.65 3.53
C ALA A 45 -6.15 -3.29 3.52
N ILE A 46 -6.08 -2.59 2.40
CA ILE A 46 -6.73 -1.29 2.23
C ILE A 46 -7.29 -1.19 0.80
N SER A 47 -8.22 -0.25 0.61
CA SER A 47 -8.76 0.00 -0.72
C SER A 47 -7.76 0.76 -1.59
N ALA A 48 -7.97 0.72 -2.91
CA ALA A 48 -7.12 1.46 -3.84
C ALA A 48 -7.19 2.97 -3.57
N ALA A 49 -8.38 3.48 -3.25
CA ALA A 49 -8.56 4.90 -2.92
C ALA A 49 -7.79 5.27 -1.66
N GLU A 50 -7.80 4.40 -0.65
CA GLU A 50 -7.04 4.62 0.58
C GLU A 50 -5.54 4.64 0.31
N PHE A 51 -5.07 3.72 -0.54
CA PHE A 51 -3.68 3.69 -0.95
C PHE A 51 -3.27 5.02 -1.61
N ASP A 52 -4.10 5.53 -2.52
CA ASP A 52 -3.84 6.79 -3.21
C ASP A 52 -3.82 7.96 -2.24
N ARG A 53 -4.76 7.99 -1.30
CA ARG A 53 -4.87 9.06 -0.30
C ARG A 53 -3.67 9.10 0.63
N GLN A 54 -3.17 7.93 1.03
CA GLN A 54 -2.02 7.84 1.93
C GLN A 54 -0.69 8.02 1.21
N GLY A 55 -0.66 7.85 -0.11
CA GLY A 55 0.57 7.86 -0.86
C GLY A 55 1.39 6.60 -0.70
N GLY A 56 0.78 5.52 -0.22
CA GLY A 56 1.42 4.24 -0.01
C GLY A 56 0.65 3.38 0.98
N ALA A 57 1.27 2.31 1.46
CA ALA A 57 0.67 1.38 2.40
C ALA A 57 1.60 1.15 3.58
N TRP A 58 1.11 1.36 4.79
CA TRP A 58 1.85 1.12 6.02
C TRP A 58 0.94 0.47 7.05
N ALA A 59 1.46 -0.52 7.76
CA ALA A 59 0.77 -1.08 8.91
C ALA A 59 0.63 0.00 9.98
N GLU A 60 -0.35 -0.14 10.87
CA GLU A 60 -0.56 0.82 11.93
C GLU A 60 0.72 1.03 12.75
N GLY A 61 1.11 2.28 12.92
CA GLY A 61 2.32 2.64 13.66
C GLY A 61 3.61 2.55 12.87
N HIS A 62 3.56 2.10 11.61
CA HIS A 62 4.76 1.94 10.77
C HIS A 62 4.97 3.11 9.81
N ARG A 63 4.04 4.04 9.77
CA ARG A 63 4.13 5.19 8.88
C ARG A 63 5.31 6.08 9.27
N PRO A 64 6.15 6.49 8.30
CA PRO A 64 7.29 7.38 8.63
C PRO A 64 6.82 8.70 9.21
N ALA A 65 7.53 9.20 10.22
CA ALA A 65 7.20 10.48 10.85
C ALA A 65 7.28 11.63 9.86
N SER A 66 8.19 11.57 8.90
CA SER A 66 8.32 12.59 7.86
C SER A 66 7.09 12.69 6.97
N GLU A 67 6.38 11.59 6.76
CA GLU A 67 5.12 11.58 6.01
C GLU A 67 4.01 12.28 6.79
N MET A 68 4.04 12.16 8.09
CA MET A 68 3.02 12.75 8.97
C MET A 68 3.18 14.26 9.11
N ALA A 69 4.37 14.78 8.86
CA ALA A 69 4.67 16.18 9.00
C ALA A 69 4.25 17.04 7.82
N SER A 70 3.92 16.40 6.70
CA SER A 70 3.60 17.09 5.46
C SER A 70 2.13 17.45 5.31
#